data_e2e6a07fc7b6f1c9bebdb563236594d9
#
_entry.id   e2e6a07fc7b6f1c9bebdb563236594d9
#
_cell.length_a   1.000
_cell.length_b   1.000
_cell.length_c   1.000
_cell.angle_alpha   90.00
_cell.angle_beta   90.00
_cell.angle_gamma   90.00
#
_symmetry.space_group_name_H-M   'P 1'
#
loop_
_entity.id
_entity.type
_entity.pdbx_description
1 polymer ?
#
loop_
_entity_poly.entity_id
_entity_poly.type
_entity_poly.pdbx_seq_one_letter_code
_entity_poly.pdbx_strand_id
1 'polypeptide(L)'
;MVRFALSNTPSPIANRQSPIANRPSPQLFVVSESGASVYSASKTAREEFPDEDVTVRGAVSIGRRLMDPLAELVKIDPKSIGVGQYQHDVNQTRLAESLQQTVESVVNRVGVDVNTASKHILTYISGLGPALAQNIVNYRQEHGAFPNRKSLLKVPKMGAKTYEQAAGFLRVTNSDKPLDNSAVHPESYAIVERMAKDLRCTVSDLMSRADLRQQIDLPRYVTNEVGIPTLTDILRELEKPSRDPRTQLEEFHFDESVHTIDDLQVGMVLPGIITNIANFGAFCDLGVHKDGLIHISEMANRRISNPSEVVSLHQHVRVRVIDIDRTRGRIQLSLKQQ
;
A
#
# COMPACT_ATOMS: atom_id res chain seq x y z
N MET A 1 -5.02 13.56 -11.26
CA MET A 1 -5.77 12.60 -10.42
C MET A 1 -6.92 12.06 -11.25
N VAL A 2 -7.01 10.76 -11.45
CA VAL A 2 -8.05 10.13 -12.29
C VAL A 2 -9.09 9.49 -11.39
N ARG A 3 -10.37 9.70 -11.70
CA ARG A 3 -11.49 9.09 -10.97
C ARG A 3 -11.96 7.84 -11.71
N PHE A 4 -12.00 6.72 -11.04
CA PHE A 4 -12.54 5.47 -11.57
C PHE A 4 -13.85 5.14 -10.88
N ALA A 5 -14.90 4.91 -11.69
CA ALA A 5 -16.13 4.32 -11.22
C ALA A 5 -16.11 2.82 -11.60
N LEU A 6 -16.17 1.95 -10.62
CA LEU A 6 -16.42 0.53 -10.87
C LEU A 6 -17.90 0.37 -11.23
N SER A 7 -18.26 0.67 -12.48
CA SER A 7 -19.59 0.36 -13.01
C SER A 7 -19.56 -1.02 -13.66
N ASN A 8 -20.35 -1.94 -13.15
CA ASN A 8 -20.76 -3.11 -13.92
C ASN A 8 -21.64 -2.63 -15.07
N THR A 9 -21.05 -2.28 -16.21
CA THR A 9 -21.82 -2.08 -17.46
C THR A 9 -22.17 -3.45 -18.03
N PRO A 10 -23.44 -3.82 -18.13
CA PRO A 10 -23.83 -4.99 -18.89
C PRO A 10 -23.69 -4.67 -20.39
N SER A 11 -23.13 -5.63 -21.13
CA SER A 11 -23.18 -5.65 -22.60
C SER A 11 -24.61 -5.39 -23.10
N PRO A 12 -24.77 -4.69 -24.27
CA PRO A 12 -26.07 -4.35 -24.77
C PRO A 12 -26.71 -5.54 -25.54
N ILE A 13 -27.09 -6.59 -24.84
CA ILE A 13 -27.99 -7.64 -25.36
C ILE A 13 -28.84 -8.18 -24.24
N ALA A 14 -30.13 -7.95 -24.37
CA ALA A 14 -31.27 -8.56 -23.72
C ALA A 14 -32.06 -7.63 -22.80
N ASN A 15 -33.13 -7.16 -23.38
CA ASN A 15 -34.35 -6.65 -22.78
C ASN A 15 -34.91 -7.70 -21.76
N ARG A 16 -34.54 -7.62 -20.50
CA ARG A 16 -35.22 -8.25 -19.37
C ARG A 16 -35.31 -7.24 -18.26
N GLN A 17 -36.49 -6.71 -18.05
CA GLN A 17 -36.89 -5.99 -16.86
C GLN A 17 -36.66 -6.91 -15.66
N SER A 18 -35.57 -6.70 -14.93
CA SER A 18 -35.35 -7.27 -13.59
C SER A 18 -35.33 -6.11 -12.59
N PRO A 19 -35.92 -6.27 -11.40
CA PRO A 19 -36.06 -5.18 -10.47
C PRO A 19 -34.68 -4.69 -9.98
N ILE A 20 -34.36 -3.44 -10.31
CA ILE A 20 -33.10 -2.72 -9.99
C ILE A 20 -33.05 -2.31 -8.50
N ALA A 21 -33.84 -2.91 -7.65
CA ALA A 21 -34.09 -2.42 -6.29
C ALA A 21 -33.00 -2.75 -5.23
N ASN A 22 -31.89 -3.45 -5.55
CA ASN A 22 -30.88 -3.80 -4.52
C ASN A 22 -29.44 -3.95 -5.07
N ARG A 23 -29.00 -3.09 -5.99
CA ARG A 23 -27.58 -3.01 -6.29
C ARG A 23 -26.94 -1.95 -5.38
N PRO A 24 -25.86 -2.28 -4.64
CA PRO A 24 -25.13 -1.26 -3.90
C PRO A 24 -24.68 -0.18 -4.91
N SER A 25 -24.75 1.07 -4.49
CA SER A 25 -24.25 2.20 -5.27
C SER A 25 -22.79 1.95 -5.64
N PRO A 26 -22.34 2.28 -6.86
CA PRO A 26 -20.95 2.11 -7.24
C PRO A 26 -20.06 2.98 -6.34
N GLN A 27 -19.04 2.36 -5.75
CA GLN A 27 -18.05 3.08 -4.95
C GLN A 27 -17.08 3.80 -5.87
N LEU A 28 -16.76 5.05 -5.52
CA LEU A 28 -15.82 5.90 -6.26
C LEU A 28 -14.52 6.05 -5.46
N PHE A 29 -13.39 5.72 -6.10
CA PHE A 29 -12.07 5.88 -5.51
C PHE A 29 -11.21 6.83 -6.34
N VAL A 30 -10.43 7.67 -5.65
CA VAL A 30 -9.46 8.57 -6.28
C VAL A 30 -8.07 7.94 -6.16
N VAL A 31 -7.43 7.71 -7.30
CA VAL A 31 -6.13 7.02 -7.38
C VAL A 31 -5.11 7.92 -8.07
N SER A 32 -3.88 7.99 -7.53
CA SER A 32 -2.78 8.73 -8.15
C SER A 32 -2.39 8.13 -9.50
N GLU A 33 -2.26 8.99 -10.52
CA GLU A 33 -1.79 8.61 -11.86
C GLU A 33 -0.30 8.85 -12.07
N SER A 34 0.44 9.32 -11.05
CA SER A 34 1.86 9.66 -11.16
C SER A 34 2.68 8.54 -11.80
N GLY A 35 3.43 8.83 -12.87
CA GLY A 35 4.23 7.87 -13.61
C GLY A 35 3.46 6.86 -14.48
N ALA A 36 2.11 6.93 -14.58
CA ALA A 36 1.32 5.99 -15.39
C ALA A 36 1.67 6.07 -16.88
N SER A 37 1.95 7.27 -17.39
CA SER A 37 2.41 7.48 -18.79
C SER A 37 3.78 6.82 -19.04
N VAL A 38 4.70 6.88 -18.07
CA VAL A 38 6.00 6.21 -18.16
C VAL A 38 5.82 4.70 -18.21
N TYR A 39 4.99 4.15 -17.33
CA TYR A 39 4.66 2.73 -17.34
C TYR A 39 4.06 2.30 -18.67
N SER A 40 3.01 2.98 -19.15
CA SER A 40 2.27 2.59 -20.36
C SER A 40 3.13 2.50 -21.62
N ALA A 41 4.17 3.35 -21.72
CA ALA A 41 5.15 3.35 -22.80
C ALA A 41 6.31 2.34 -22.57
N SER A 42 6.43 1.75 -21.38
CA SER A 42 7.53 0.87 -21.01
C SER A 42 7.53 -0.47 -21.74
N LYS A 43 8.69 -1.15 -21.73
CA LYS A 43 8.80 -2.54 -22.19
C LYS A 43 7.93 -3.47 -21.34
N THR A 44 7.90 -3.27 -20.02
CA THR A 44 7.09 -4.04 -19.08
C THR A 44 5.61 -3.99 -19.45
N ALA A 45 5.06 -2.82 -19.74
CA ALA A 45 3.65 -2.68 -20.11
C ALA A 45 3.34 -3.37 -21.43
N ARG A 46 4.26 -3.32 -22.42
CA ARG A 46 4.12 -4.05 -23.68
C ARG A 46 4.17 -5.56 -23.52
N GLU A 47 4.98 -6.06 -22.59
CA GLU A 47 5.02 -7.50 -22.28
C GLU A 47 3.77 -7.97 -21.52
N GLU A 48 3.21 -7.14 -20.62
CA GLU A 48 1.99 -7.47 -19.88
C GLU A 48 0.72 -7.38 -20.74
N PHE A 49 0.68 -6.45 -21.70
CA PHE A 49 -0.47 -6.16 -22.54
C PHE A 49 -0.03 -5.90 -23.98
N PRO A 50 0.38 -6.95 -24.72
CA PRO A 50 0.93 -6.80 -26.07
C PRO A 50 -0.09 -6.21 -27.06
N ASP A 51 -1.37 -6.55 -26.92
CA ASP A 51 -2.44 -6.21 -27.84
C ASP A 51 -3.16 -4.89 -27.49
N GLU A 52 -2.83 -4.29 -26.33
CA GLU A 52 -3.49 -3.08 -25.85
C GLU A 52 -2.69 -1.81 -26.21
N ASP A 53 -3.38 -0.69 -26.36
CA ASP A 53 -2.74 0.60 -26.57
C ASP A 53 -2.18 1.22 -25.26
N VAL A 54 -1.45 2.33 -25.39
CA VAL A 54 -0.84 3.02 -24.25
C VAL A 54 -1.87 3.56 -23.26
N THR A 55 -3.06 3.95 -23.74
CA THR A 55 -4.14 4.48 -22.91
C THR A 55 -4.72 3.40 -22.02
N VAL A 56 -5.02 2.25 -22.60
CA VAL A 56 -5.54 1.08 -21.88
C VAL A 56 -4.51 0.57 -20.87
N ARG A 57 -3.23 0.44 -21.28
CA ARG A 57 -2.14 0.05 -20.37
C ARG A 57 -2.04 0.97 -19.15
N GLY A 58 -2.13 2.31 -19.38
CA GLY A 58 -2.13 3.32 -18.33
C GLY A 58 -3.32 3.18 -17.40
N ALA A 59 -4.52 3.07 -17.94
CA ALA A 59 -5.75 2.91 -17.17
C ALA A 59 -5.75 1.65 -16.29
N VAL A 60 -5.31 0.51 -16.85
CA VAL A 60 -5.18 -0.74 -16.08
C VAL A 60 -4.18 -0.59 -14.93
N SER A 61 -3.03 0.04 -15.16
CA SER A 61 -2.04 0.27 -14.11
C SER A 61 -2.60 1.13 -12.99
N ILE A 62 -3.29 2.23 -13.31
CA ILE A 62 -3.92 3.09 -12.31
C ILE A 62 -4.98 2.30 -11.51
N GLY A 63 -5.83 1.51 -12.19
CA GLY A 63 -6.82 0.65 -11.51
C GLY A 63 -6.18 -0.38 -10.57
N ARG A 64 -5.08 -1.01 -10.98
CA ARG A 64 -4.34 -1.97 -10.15
C ARG A 64 -3.70 -1.35 -8.90
N ARG A 65 -3.36 -0.05 -8.94
CA ARG A 65 -2.84 0.67 -7.75
C ARG A 65 -3.85 0.74 -6.62
N LEU A 66 -5.16 0.69 -6.92
CA LEU A 66 -6.18 0.58 -5.89
C LEU A 66 -6.08 -0.75 -5.13
N MET A 67 -5.72 -1.83 -5.84
CA MET A 67 -5.59 -3.17 -5.27
C MET A 67 -4.25 -3.36 -4.56
N ASP A 68 -3.16 -3.02 -5.23
CA ASP A 68 -1.79 -3.11 -4.70
C ASP A 68 -0.88 -2.02 -5.31
N PRO A 69 -0.79 -0.84 -4.67
CA PRO A 69 0.02 0.26 -5.18
C PRO A 69 1.51 -0.10 -5.25
N LEU A 70 2.03 -0.88 -4.28
CA LEU A 70 3.45 -1.25 -4.25
C LEU A 70 3.81 -2.14 -5.43
N ALA A 71 2.99 -3.16 -5.72
CA ALA A 71 3.21 -4.08 -6.84
C ALA A 71 3.22 -3.38 -8.21
N GLU A 72 2.46 -2.28 -8.36
CA GLU A 72 2.45 -1.49 -9.59
C GLU A 72 3.55 -0.44 -9.65
N LEU A 73 3.80 0.29 -8.57
CA LEU A 73 4.78 1.37 -8.54
C LEU A 73 6.23 0.88 -8.70
N VAL A 74 6.56 -0.32 -8.23
CA VAL A 74 7.90 -0.92 -8.42
C VAL A 74 8.24 -1.22 -9.88
N LYS A 75 7.28 -1.17 -10.79
CA LYS A 75 7.49 -1.32 -12.25
C LYS A 75 8.00 -0.04 -12.92
N ILE A 76 8.00 1.07 -12.18
CA ILE A 76 8.35 2.41 -12.66
C ILE A 76 9.63 2.86 -11.95
N ASP A 77 10.56 3.48 -12.67
CA ASP A 77 11.71 4.13 -12.03
C ASP A 77 11.20 5.21 -11.05
N PRO A 78 11.55 5.14 -9.75
CA PRO A 78 11.11 6.10 -8.75
C PRO A 78 11.37 7.57 -9.14
N LYS A 79 12.45 7.86 -9.85
CA LYS A 79 12.75 9.21 -10.33
C LYS A 79 11.71 9.73 -11.33
N SER A 80 11.06 8.83 -12.07
CA SER A 80 10.01 9.19 -13.04
C SER A 80 8.68 9.53 -12.38
N ILE A 81 8.49 9.13 -11.12
CA ILE A 81 7.29 9.48 -10.34
C ILE A 81 7.43 10.89 -9.73
N GLY A 82 8.67 11.34 -9.52
CA GLY A 82 9.01 12.59 -8.84
C GLY A 82 9.16 12.38 -7.33
N VAL A 83 10.39 12.52 -6.85
CA VAL A 83 10.76 12.27 -5.44
C VAL A 83 11.09 13.55 -4.68
N GLY A 84 11.16 14.69 -5.36
CA GLY A 84 11.40 15.99 -4.74
C GLY A 84 11.65 17.10 -5.76
N GLN A 85 11.37 18.34 -5.35
CA GLN A 85 11.52 19.52 -6.18
C GLN A 85 12.94 19.66 -6.73
N TYR A 86 13.96 19.34 -5.92
CA TYR A 86 15.38 19.48 -6.24
C TYR A 86 16.04 18.15 -6.64
N GLN A 87 15.27 17.18 -7.11
CA GLN A 87 15.83 15.87 -7.48
C GLN A 87 16.93 15.95 -8.57
N HIS A 88 16.89 16.98 -9.42
CA HIS A 88 17.87 17.18 -10.49
C HIS A 88 19.15 17.88 -10.02
N ASP A 89 19.13 18.53 -8.86
CA ASP A 89 20.24 19.29 -8.29
C ASP A 89 21.18 18.44 -7.43
N VAL A 90 20.79 17.19 -7.13
CA VAL A 90 21.59 16.26 -6.34
C VAL A 90 22.35 15.27 -7.22
N ASN A 91 23.34 14.58 -6.64
CA ASN A 91 24.08 13.53 -7.35
C ASN A 91 23.13 12.39 -7.78
N GLN A 92 22.97 12.19 -9.08
CA GLN A 92 22.00 11.26 -9.67
C GLN A 92 22.30 9.79 -9.38
N THR A 93 23.57 9.41 -9.25
CA THR A 93 23.98 8.05 -8.90
C THR A 93 23.58 7.74 -7.46
N ARG A 94 23.93 8.61 -6.51
CA ARG A 94 23.54 8.44 -5.10
C ARG A 94 22.04 8.48 -4.90
N LEU A 95 21.32 9.33 -5.65
CA LEU A 95 19.87 9.37 -5.61
C LEU A 95 19.27 8.03 -6.05
N ALA A 96 19.74 7.48 -7.17
CA ALA A 96 19.26 6.19 -7.67
C ALA A 96 19.52 5.05 -6.66
N GLU A 97 20.73 4.98 -6.09
CA GLU A 97 21.09 3.98 -5.08
C GLU A 97 20.22 4.09 -3.83
N SER A 98 20.02 5.32 -3.31
CA SER A 98 19.18 5.55 -2.13
C SER A 98 17.70 5.20 -2.38
N LEU A 99 17.18 5.53 -3.55
CA LEU A 99 15.81 5.17 -3.93
C LEU A 99 15.64 3.66 -4.07
N GLN A 100 16.60 2.98 -4.70
CA GLN A 100 16.58 1.53 -4.79
C GLN A 100 16.60 0.87 -3.41
N GLN A 101 17.50 1.27 -2.52
CA GLN A 101 17.57 0.77 -1.15
C GLN A 101 16.27 1.03 -0.37
N THR A 102 15.64 2.19 -0.60
CA THR A 102 14.36 2.52 0.03
C THR A 102 13.26 1.58 -0.47
N VAL A 103 13.15 1.34 -1.77
CA VAL A 103 12.17 0.41 -2.35
C VAL A 103 12.40 -1.01 -1.82
N GLU A 104 13.64 -1.51 -1.84
CA GLU A 104 13.99 -2.82 -1.29
C GLU A 104 13.58 -2.95 0.18
N SER A 105 13.91 -1.94 0.99
CA SER A 105 13.55 -1.92 2.42
C SER A 105 12.04 -1.96 2.62
N VAL A 106 11.27 -1.19 1.85
CA VAL A 106 9.80 -1.17 1.95
C VAL A 106 9.20 -2.49 1.50
N VAL A 107 9.63 -3.04 0.36
CA VAL A 107 9.14 -4.33 -0.17
C VAL A 107 9.40 -5.46 0.82
N ASN A 108 10.60 -5.54 1.39
CA ASN A 108 10.95 -6.57 2.38
C ASN A 108 10.15 -6.41 3.67
N ARG A 109 9.94 -5.17 4.15
CA ARG A 109 9.15 -4.90 5.36
C ARG A 109 7.66 -5.25 5.20
N VAL A 110 7.08 -4.95 4.04
CA VAL A 110 5.69 -5.30 3.72
C VAL A 110 5.53 -6.80 3.50
N GLY A 111 6.52 -7.42 2.86
CA GLY A 111 6.45 -8.78 2.38
C GLY A 111 5.60 -8.92 1.11
N VAL A 112 5.73 -10.03 0.42
CA VAL A 112 5.14 -10.25 -0.90
C VAL A 112 4.48 -11.63 -0.98
N ASP A 113 3.20 -11.69 -1.40
CA ASP A 113 2.55 -12.97 -1.68
C ASP A 113 3.12 -13.58 -2.97
N VAL A 114 3.75 -14.75 -2.85
CA VAL A 114 4.41 -15.42 -3.96
C VAL A 114 3.45 -15.88 -5.05
N ASN A 115 2.18 -16.09 -4.69
CA ASN A 115 1.15 -16.57 -5.63
C ASN A 115 0.58 -15.46 -6.51
N THR A 116 0.67 -14.19 -6.08
CA THR A 116 0.15 -13.04 -6.83
C THR A 116 1.24 -12.12 -7.37
N ALA A 117 2.43 -12.17 -6.79
CA ALA A 117 3.55 -11.29 -7.11
C ALA A 117 3.97 -11.33 -8.58
N SER A 118 4.30 -10.18 -9.14
CA SER A 118 4.97 -10.06 -10.43
C SER A 118 6.48 -10.33 -10.31
N LYS A 119 7.13 -10.66 -11.43
CA LYS A 119 8.61 -10.78 -11.45
C LYS A 119 9.30 -9.51 -10.94
N HIS A 120 8.70 -8.34 -11.17
CA HIS A 120 9.30 -7.06 -10.82
C HIS A 120 9.39 -6.84 -9.31
N ILE A 121 8.30 -7.09 -8.58
CA ILE A 121 8.33 -6.94 -7.12
C ILE A 121 9.21 -8.02 -6.46
N LEU A 122 9.22 -9.24 -7.00
CA LEU A 122 10.05 -10.33 -6.50
C LEU A 122 11.55 -10.02 -6.58
N THR A 123 12.01 -9.21 -7.55
CA THR A 123 13.44 -8.83 -7.66
C THR A 123 13.93 -7.97 -6.51
N TYR A 124 13.02 -7.30 -5.77
CA TYR A 124 13.35 -6.50 -4.59
C TYR A 124 13.40 -7.31 -3.29
N ILE A 125 13.04 -8.60 -3.34
CA ILE A 125 13.15 -9.47 -2.17
C ILE A 125 14.60 -9.88 -1.95
N SER A 126 15.07 -9.73 -0.72
CA SER A 126 16.43 -10.13 -0.33
C SER A 126 16.72 -11.58 -0.70
N GLY A 127 17.83 -11.80 -1.37
CA GLY A 127 18.24 -13.11 -1.86
C GLY A 127 17.63 -13.53 -3.21
N LEU A 128 16.66 -12.80 -3.77
CA LEU A 128 16.07 -13.07 -5.07
C LEU A 128 16.65 -12.13 -6.13
N GLY A 129 17.38 -12.67 -7.07
CA GLY A 129 17.77 -11.91 -8.28
C GLY A 129 16.73 -12.04 -9.40
N PRO A 130 16.86 -11.26 -10.49
CA PRO A 130 15.90 -11.24 -11.61
C PRO A 130 15.62 -12.62 -12.23
N ALA A 131 16.66 -13.46 -12.35
CA ALA A 131 16.54 -14.81 -12.90
C ALA A 131 15.71 -15.72 -12.02
N LEU A 132 15.87 -15.63 -10.69
CA LEU A 132 15.12 -16.46 -9.75
C LEU A 132 13.68 -15.97 -9.60
N ALA A 133 13.46 -14.64 -9.61
CA ALA A 133 12.14 -14.05 -9.66
C ALA A 133 11.34 -14.55 -10.88
N GLN A 134 11.98 -14.61 -12.05
CA GLN A 134 11.36 -15.18 -13.25
C GLN A 134 11.07 -16.69 -13.09
N ASN A 135 11.99 -17.45 -12.49
CA ASN A 135 11.79 -18.89 -12.26
C ASN A 135 10.59 -19.15 -11.32
N ILE A 136 10.39 -18.32 -10.29
CA ILE A 136 9.22 -18.42 -9.41
C ILE A 136 7.93 -18.22 -10.19
N VAL A 137 7.88 -17.20 -11.04
CA VAL A 137 6.70 -16.94 -11.88
C VAL A 137 6.43 -18.07 -12.86
N ASN A 138 7.46 -18.56 -13.56
CA ASN A 138 7.34 -19.68 -14.50
C ASN A 138 6.86 -20.95 -13.79
N TYR A 139 7.48 -21.27 -12.65
CA TYR A 139 7.09 -22.44 -11.86
C TYR A 139 5.61 -22.40 -11.47
N ARG A 140 5.14 -21.23 -11.01
CA ARG A 140 3.73 -21.01 -10.66
C ARG A 140 2.80 -21.19 -11.88
N GLN A 141 3.21 -20.74 -13.06
CA GLN A 141 2.42 -20.89 -14.29
C GLN A 141 2.32 -22.36 -14.73
N GLU A 142 3.39 -23.13 -14.55
CA GLU A 142 3.47 -24.52 -14.96
C GLU A 142 2.82 -25.51 -13.97
N HIS A 143 2.97 -25.23 -12.66
CA HIS A 143 2.58 -26.17 -11.59
C HIS A 143 1.42 -25.68 -10.71
N GLY A 144 0.91 -24.48 -10.97
CA GLY A 144 -0.12 -23.84 -10.15
C GLY A 144 0.45 -23.11 -8.93
N ALA A 145 -0.44 -22.65 -8.06
CA ALA A 145 -0.09 -21.89 -6.87
C ALA A 145 0.75 -22.71 -5.87
N PHE A 146 1.66 -22.02 -5.19
CA PHE A 146 2.44 -22.61 -4.10
C PHE A 146 1.52 -22.89 -2.90
N PRO A 147 1.43 -24.15 -2.42
CA PRO A 147 0.58 -24.48 -1.28
C PRO A 147 1.16 -24.04 0.06
N ASN A 148 2.47 -23.86 0.16
CA ASN A 148 3.18 -23.42 1.35
C ASN A 148 4.57 -22.88 1.01
N ARG A 149 5.20 -22.17 1.96
CA ARG A 149 6.55 -21.61 1.79
C ARG A 149 7.59 -22.65 1.41
N LYS A 150 7.56 -23.83 2.02
CA LYS A 150 8.53 -24.90 1.76
C LYS A 150 8.52 -25.35 0.31
N SER A 151 7.39 -25.24 -0.38
CA SER A 151 7.28 -25.61 -1.80
C SER A 151 8.14 -24.74 -2.73
N LEU A 152 8.58 -23.56 -2.30
CA LEU A 152 9.53 -22.71 -3.02
C LEU A 152 10.88 -23.41 -3.28
N LEU A 153 11.28 -24.34 -2.44
CA LEU A 153 12.50 -25.15 -2.67
C LEU A 153 12.45 -26.01 -3.94
N LYS A 154 11.27 -26.19 -4.54
CA LYS A 154 11.09 -26.90 -5.81
C LYS A 154 11.37 -26.02 -7.02
N VAL A 155 11.47 -24.70 -6.84
CA VAL A 155 11.76 -23.76 -7.93
C VAL A 155 13.19 -23.95 -8.43
N PRO A 156 13.42 -24.04 -9.74
CA PRO A 156 14.76 -24.16 -10.31
C PRO A 156 15.68 -23.02 -9.83
N LYS A 157 16.88 -23.38 -9.38
CA LYS A 157 17.89 -22.48 -8.79
C LYS A 157 17.56 -21.90 -7.41
N MET A 158 16.48 -22.32 -6.77
CA MET A 158 16.20 -21.99 -5.37
C MET A 158 17.00 -22.91 -4.46
N GLY A 159 18.19 -22.48 -4.05
CA GLY A 159 19.00 -23.19 -3.07
C GLY A 159 18.52 -22.97 -1.64
N ALA A 160 18.95 -23.86 -0.72
CA ALA A 160 18.60 -23.75 0.71
C ALA A 160 18.96 -22.38 1.30
N LYS A 161 20.17 -21.89 1.03
CA LYS A 161 20.64 -20.58 1.52
C LYS A 161 19.79 -19.41 0.98
N THR A 162 19.43 -19.46 -0.30
CA THR A 162 18.58 -18.43 -0.91
C THR A 162 17.16 -18.47 -0.34
N TYR A 163 16.63 -19.68 -0.15
CA TYR A 163 15.33 -19.86 0.51
C TYR A 163 15.34 -19.28 1.92
N GLU A 164 16.34 -19.59 2.72
CA GLU A 164 16.53 -19.07 4.06
C GLU A 164 16.55 -17.52 4.09
N GLN A 165 17.29 -16.89 3.18
CA GLN A 165 17.35 -15.44 3.07
C GLN A 165 16.02 -14.79 2.66
N ALA A 166 15.24 -15.44 1.79
CA ALA A 166 14.02 -14.86 1.21
C ALA A 166 12.74 -15.24 1.97
N ALA A 167 12.74 -16.34 2.72
CA ALA A 167 11.54 -16.97 3.26
C ALA A 167 10.74 -16.06 4.20
N GLY A 168 11.40 -15.21 4.99
CA GLY A 168 10.73 -14.25 5.89
C GLY A 168 9.94 -13.18 5.16
N PHE A 169 10.28 -12.89 3.91
CA PHE A 169 9.67 -11.84 3.10
C PHE A 169 8.65 -12.36 2.08
N LEU A 170 8.65 -13.67 1.82
CA LEU A 170 7.72 -14.33 0.91
C LEU A 170 6.56 -14.93 1.72
N ARG A 171 5.35 -14.63 1.33
CA ARG A 171 4.12 -15.08 1.98
C ARG A 171 3.32 -16.00 1.08
N VAL A 172 2.53 -16.87 1.70
CA VAL A 172 1.55 -17.72 1.03
C VAL A 172 0.23 -17.55 1.77
N THR A 173 -0.66 -16.71 1.24
CA THR A 173 -1.90 -16.31 1.92
C THR A 173 -2.84 -17.47 2.20
N ASN A 174 -2.93 -18.45 1.29
CA ASN A 174 -3.80 -19.61 1.41
C ASN A 174 -3.03 -20.89 1.76
N SER A 175 -2.01 -20.77 2.62
CA SER A 175 -1.23 -21.94 3.07
C SER A 175 -1.99 -22.79 4.10
N ASP A 176 -1.71 -24.09 4.10
CA ASP A 176 -2.08 -25.02 5.16
C ASP A 176 -1.42 -24.69 6.50
N LYS A 177 -0.33 -23.89 6.48
CA LYS A 177 0.37 -23.38 7.66
C LYS A 177 0.09 -21.89 7.86
N PRO A 178 -0.62 -21.50 8.92
CA PRO A 178 -0.96 -20.10 9.17
C PRO A 178 0.26 -19.16 9.20
N LEU A 179 1.40 -19.63 9.70
CA LEU A 179 2.64 -18.86 9.77
C LEU A 179 3.23 -18.50 8.40
N ASP A 180 2.90 -19.23 7.35
CA ASP A 180 3.35 -18.90 5.99
C ASP A 180 2.76 -17.58 5.46
N ASN A 181 1.67 -17.11 6.07
CA ASN A 181 1.11 -15.78 5.80
C ASN A 181 1.54 -14.73 6.84
N SER A 182 2.73 -14.84 7.40
CA SER A 182 3.28 -13.90 8.37
C SER A 182 4.74 -13.56 8.06
N ALA A 183 5.35 -12.59 8.72
CA ALA A 183 6.78 -12.32 8.61
C ALA A 183 7.63 -13.21 9.54
N VAL A 184 7.02 -14.11 10.30
CA VAL A 184 7.77 -15.08 11.12
C VAL A 184 8.61 -15.95 10.21
N HIS A 185 9.91 -16.01 10.49
CA HIS A 185 10.83 -16.82 9.72
C HIS A 185 10.59 -18.33 9.95
N PRO A 186 10.70 -19.20 8.94
CA PRO A 186 10.45 -20.64 9.10
C PRO A 186 11.26 -21.32 10.19
N GLU A 187 12.47 -20.86 10.49
CA GLU A 187 13.31 -21.36 11.60
C GLU A 187 12.66 -21.16 12.96
N SER A 188 11.83 -20.12 13.09
CA SER A 188 11.14 -19.80 14.36
C SER A 188 9.78 -20.51 14.50
N TYR A 189 9.34 -21.29 13.51
CA TYR A 189 8.03 -21.97 13.57
C TYR A 189 7.93 -22.94 14.76
N ALA A 190 8.98 -23.71 15.01
CA ALA A 190 9.02 -24.63 16.15
C ALA A 190 8.82 -23.92 17.51
N ILE A 191 9.31 -22.69 17.63
CA ILE A 191 9.12 -21.88 18.85
C ILE A 191 7.67 -21.46 19.00
N VAL A 192 7.04 -20.99 17.93
CA VAL A 192 5.62 -20.58 17.94
C VAL A 192 4.70 -21.79 18.18
N GLU A 193 4.99 -22.92 17.56
CA GLU A 193 4.25 -24.17 17.77
C GLU A 193 4.38 -24.66 19.24
N ARG A 194 5.55 -24.47 19.86
CA ARG A 194 5.75 -24.76 21.29
C ARG A 194 4.96 -23.80 22.18
N MET A 195 4.92 -22.48 21.86
CA MET A 195 4.10 -21.51 22.57
C MET A 195 2.61 -21.89 22.51
N ALA A 196 2.12 -22.27 21.33
CA ALA A 196 0.74 -22.71 21.16
C ALA A 196 0.43 -23.97 21.98
N LYS A 197 1.34 -24.95 21.96
CA LYS A 197 1.19 -26.20 22.73
C LYS A 197 1.18 -25.95 24.25
N ASP A 198 2.06 -25.09 24.75
CA ASP A 198 2.14 -24.76 26.18
C ASP A 198 0.85 -24.07 26.67
N LEU A 199 0.22 -23.25 25.82
CA LEU A 199 -1.05 -22.58 26.09
C LEU A 199 -2.27 -23.45 25.71
N ARG A 200 -2.08 -24.69 25.23
CA ARG A 200 -3.14 -25.61 24.79
C ARG A 200 -4.08 -25.02 23.74
N CYS A 201 -3.51 -24.28 22.81
CA CYS A 201 -4.25 -23.64 21.71
C CYS A 201 -3.59 -23.94 20.36
N THR A 202 -4.21 -23.51 19.27
CA THR A 202 -3.63 -23.60 17.92
C THR A 202 -2.78 -22.36 17.61
N VAL A 203 -1.92 -22.47 16.60
CA VAL A 203 -1.17 -21.30 16.10
C VAL A 203 -2.13 -20.21 15.59
N SER A 204 -3.22 -20.61 14.93
CA SER A 204 -4.28 -19.68 14.48
C SER A 204 -4.94 -18.95 15.64
N ASP A 205 -5.15 -19.62 16.80
CA ASP A 205 -5.65 -18.97 18.00
C ASP A 205 -4.66 -17.95 18.54
N LEU A 206 -3.36 -18.25 18.54
CA LEU A 206 -2.33 -17.26 18.93
C LEU A 206 -2.33 -16.04 18.04
N MET A 207 -2.59 -16.20 16.73
CA MET A 207 -2.63 -15.09 15.77
C MET A 207 -3.91 -14.24 15.97
N SER A 208 -5.04 -14.84 16.31
CA SER A 208 -6.33 -14.14 16.41
C SER A 208 -6.63 -13.56 17.81
N ARG A 209 -6.10 -14.15 18.89
CA ARG A 209 -6.46 -13.86 20.27
C ARG A 209 -5.34 -13.15 21.02
N ALA A 210 -5.57 -11.89 21.39
CA ALA A 210 -4.63 -11.08 22.15
C ALA A 210 -4.41 -11.59 23.59
N ASP A 211 -5.49 -12.10 24.21
CA ASP A 211 -5.47 -12.65 25.57
C ASP A 211 -4.52 -13.85 25.72
N LEU A 212 -4.40 -14.69 24.71
CA LEU A 212 -3.45 -15.81 24.69
C LEU A 212 -2.00 -15.31 24.53
N ARG A 213 -1.76 -14.33 23.64
CA ARG A 213 -0.43 -13.76 23.46
C ARG A 213 0.13 -13.09 24.71
N GLN A 214 -0.74 -12.43 25.50
CA GLN A 214 -0.34 -11.80 26.78
C GLN A 214 0.07 -12.80 27.86
N GLN A 215 -0.33 -14.07 27.75
CA GLN A 215 0.03 -15.13 28.69
C GLN A 215 1.40 -15.76 28.39
N ILE A 216 2.03 -15.37 27.26
CA ILE A 216 3.32 -15.94 26.85
C ILE A 216 4.44 -15.34 27.71
N ASP A 217 5.10 -16.19 28.48
CA ASP A 217 6.30 -15.85 29.24
C ASP A 217 7.55 -16.02 28.37
N LEU A 218 8.00 -14.93 27.72
CA LEU A 218 9.09 -14.94 26.73
C LEU A 218 10.40 -15.57 27.22
N PRO A 219 10.87 -15.33 28.47
CA PRO A 219 12.10 -15.95 29.02
C PRO A 219 12.15 -17.47 28.87
N ARG A 220 10.99 -18.16 28.89
CA ARG A 220 10.94 -19.63 28.77
C ARG A 220 11.31 -20.15 27.39
N TYR A 221 11.26 -19.29 26.37
CA TYR A 221 11.52 -19.66 24.98
C TYR A 221 12.85 -19.16 24.44
N VAL A 222 13.67 -18.52 25.30
CA VAL A 222 15.03 -18.11 24.96
C VAL A 222 15.87 -19.36 24.70
N THR A 223 16.62 -19.36 23.59
CA THR A 223 17.59 -20.37 23.22
C THR A 223 18.95 -19.71 22.95
N ASN A 224 19.98 -20.51 22.66
CA ASN A 224 21.29 -19.97 22.26
C ASN A 224 21.23 -19.14 20.96
N GLU A 225 20.24 -19.41 20.10
CA GLU A 225 20.08 -18.79 18.79
C GLU A 225 18.99 -17.69 18.78
N VAL A 226 18.01 -17.75 19.70
CA VAL A 226 16.85 -16.86 19.72
C VAL A 226 16.76 -16.16 21.07
N GLY A 227 17.03 -14.86 21.07
CA GLY A 227 16.96 -13.99 22.24
C GLY A 227 15.58 -13.31 22.40
N ILE A 228 15.45 -12.58 23.52
CA ILE A 228 14.22 -11.79 23.83
C ILE A 228 13.82 -10.82 22.71
N PRO A 229 14.74 -10.08 22.05
CA PRO A 229 14.36 -9.19 20.94
C PRO A 229 13.63 -9.93 19.81
N THR A 230 14.18 -11.08 19.37
CA THR A 230 13.57 -11.91 18.33
C THR A 230 12.20 -12.45 18.74
N LEU A 231 12.07 -12.91 20.00
CA LEU A 231 10.79 -13.37 20.54
C LEU A 231 9.74 -12.25 20.59
N THR A 232 10.16 -11.04 20.94
CA THR A 232 9.27 -9.86 20.93
C THR A 232 8.81 -9.53 19.53
N ASP A 233 9.69 -9.61 18.52
CA ASP A 233 9.34 -9.39 17.11
C ASP A 233 8.39 -10.46 16.61
N ILE A 234 8.60 -11.73 16.98
CA ILE A 234 7.67 -12.83 16.67
C ILE A 234 6.27 -12.53 17.25
N LEU A 235 6.17 -12.12 18.53
CA LEU A 235 4.87 -11.79 19.12
C LEU A 235 4.18 -10.62 18.41
N ARG A 236 4.95 -9.58 18.06
CA ARG A 236 4.43 -8.43 17.32
C ARG A 236 3.90 -8.85 15.94
N GLU A 237 4.57 -9.77 15.28
CA GLU A 237 4.12 -10.29 13.99
C GLU A 237 2.88 -11.20 14.13
N LEU A 238 2.78 -11.99 15.20
CA LEU A 238 1.58 -12.77 15.49
C LEU A 238 0.37 -11.90 15.82
N GLU A 239 0.59 -10.71 16.38
CA GLU A 239 -0.48 -9.74 16.63
C GLU A 239 -1.11 -9.20 15.34
N LYS A 240 -0.28 -8.97 14.33
CA LYS A 240 -0.67 -8.40 13.04
C LYS A 240 -0.06 -9.21 11.89
N PRO A 241 -0.55 -10.44 11.70
CA PRO A 241 -0.08 -11.26 10.58
C PRO A 241 -0.40 -10.55 9.28
N SER A 242 0.51 -10.60 8.32
CA SER A 242 0.37 -9.89 7.04
C SER A 242 0.23 -8.38 7.19
N ARG A 243 0.93 -7.75 8.11
CA ARG A 243 0.85 -6.32 8.29
C ARG A 243 1.17 -5.59 7.00
N ASP A 244 0.14 -5.35 6.22
CA ASP A 244 0.15 -4.30 5.24
C ASP A 244 0.18 -2.98 6.04
N PRO A 245 1.28 -2.21 6.01
CA PRO A 245 1.33 -0.93 6.69
C PRO A 245 0.39 0.10 6.05
N ARG A 246 -0.21 -0.24 4.91
CA ARG A 246 -1.24 0.57 4.30
C ARG A 246 -2.44 0.59 5.24
N THR A 247 -2.86 1.78 5.65
CA THR A 247 -4.16 1.99 6.28
C THR A 247 -5.23 1.35 5.37
N GLN A 248 -6.22 0.69 5.95
CA GLN A 248 -7.39 0.26 5.19
C GLN A 248 -7.84 1.45 4.37
N LEU A 249 -8.15 1.22 3.09
CA LEU A 249 -8.73 2.25 2.24
C LEU A 249 -10.02 2.72 2.93
N GLU A 250 -9.92 3.84 3.66
CA GLU A 250 -11.11 4.50 4.17
C GLU A 250 -11.83 5.06 2.96
N GLU A 251 -13.09 4.67 2.82
CA GLU A 251 -13.98 5.26 1.82
C GLU A 251 -14.01 6.77 2.08
N PHE A 252 -13.48 7.54 1.15
CA PHE A 252 -13.51 8.98 1.24
C PHE A 252 -14.60 9.51 0.32
N HIS A 253 -15.54 10.23 0.92
CA HIS A 253 -16.60 10.94 0.20
C HIS A 253 -16.41 12.43 0.42
N PHE A 254 -16.31 13.18 -0.67
CA PHE A 254 -16.53 14.63 -0.61
C PHE A 254 -17.97 14.91 -0.17
N ASP A 255 -18.20 16.09 0.37
CA ASP A 255 -19.55 16.50 0.75
C ASP A 255 -20.44 16.60 -0.50
N GLU A 256 -21.55 15.84 -0.52
CA GLU A 256 -22.47 15.79 -1.66
C GLU A 256 -23.20 17.09 -1.94
N SER A 257 -23.19 18.03 -0.97
CA SER A 257 -23.84 19.34 -1.12
C SER A 257 -22.93 20.39 -1.76
N VAL A 258 -21.63 20.08 -1.98
CA VAL A 258 -20.62 21.05 -2.43
C VAL A 258 -19.94 20.55 -3.72
N HIS A 259 -20.20 21.22 -4.83
CA HIS A 259 -19.64 20.90 -6.15
C HIS A 259 -18.81 22.03 -6.74
N THR A 260 -19.09 23.26 -6.34
CA THR A 260 -18.44 24.46 -6.88
C THR A 260 -17.98 25.38 -5.74
N ILE A 261 -17.12 26.34 -6.05
CA ILE A 261 -16.67 27.35 -5.08
C ILE A 261 -17.85 28.22 -4.57
N ASP A 262 -18.92 28.34 -5.36
CA ASP A 262 -20.09 29.14 -5.00
C ASP A 262 -20.97 28.46 -3.95
N ASP A 263 -20.89 27.15 -3.82
CA ASP A 263 -21.59 26.37 -2.79
C ASP A 263 -20.93 26.51 -1.41
N LEU A 264 -19.67 27.00 -1.37
CA LEU A 264 -18.93 27.15 -0.13
C LEU A 264 -19.40 28.34 0.69
N GLN A 265 -19.48 28.17 2.01
CA GLN A 265 -19.76 29.21 2.99
C GLN A 265 -18.70 29.23 4.09
N VAL A 266 -18.34 30.40 4.56
CA VAL A 266 -17.44 30.59 5.71
C VAL A 266 -18.03 29.88 6.93
N GLY A 267 -17.22 29.10 7.63
CA GLY A 267 -17.62 28.32 8.80
C GLY A 267 -17.98 26.85 8.47
N MET A 268 -18.22 26.47 7.22
CA MET A 268 -18.44 25.07 6.86
C MET A 268 -17.24 24.19 7.24
N VAL A 269 -17.53 22.98 7.75
CA VAL A 269 -16.55 21.95 8.05
C VAL A 269 -16.73 20.81 7.06
N LEU A 270 -15.77 20.64 6.16
CA LEU A 270 -15.85 19.75 5.02
C LEU A 270 -14.74 18.69 5.06
N PRO A 271 -15.00 17.49 4.54
CA PRO A 271 -13.96 16.52 4.28
C PRO A 271 -13.10 16.98 3.09
N GLY A 272 -11.77 16.77 3.17
CA GLY A 272 -10.86 17.12 2.10
C GLY A 272 -9.64 16.20 2.07
N ILE A 273 -8.89 16.25 0.97
CA ILE A 273 -7.66 15.48 0.76
C ILE A 273 -6.49 16.46 0.58
N ILE A 274 -5.40 16.22 1.28
CA ILE A 274 -4.16 17.01 1.11
C ILE A 274 -3.53 16.66 -0.25
N THR A 275 -3.47 17.64 -1.15
CA THR A 275 -2.95 17.47 -2.52
C THR A 275 -1.50 17.91 -2.66
N ASN A 276 -1.06 18.89 -1.86
CA ASN A 276 0.31 19.38 -1.88
C ASN A 276 0.71 19.98 -0.53
N ILE A 277 2.01 19.95 -0.22
CA ILE A 277 2.58 20.52 1.00
C ILE A 277 3.73 21.45 0.61
N ALA A 278 3.65 22.70 1.05
CA ALA A 278 4.65 23.73 0.87
C ALA A 278 5.13 24.28 2.23
N ASN A 279 6.26 25.01 2.28
CA ASN A 279 6.80 25.53 3.54
C ASN A 279 5.84 26.46 4.29
N PHE A 280 4.93 27.13 3.59
CA PHE A 280 3.98 28.07 4.14
C PHE A 280 2.60 27.47 4.49
N GLY A 281 2.37 26.18 4.16
CA GLY A 281 1.10 25.51 4.43
C GLY A 281 0.85 24.30 3.54
N ALA A 282 -0.39 23.81 3.53
CA ALA A 282 -0.81 22.66 2.72
C ALA A 282 -2.01 23.04 1.83
N PHE A 283 -2.09 22.41 0.67
CA PHE A 283 -3.23 22.53 -0.23
C PHE A 283 -4.16 21.35 -0.01
N CYS A 284 -5.46 21.61 -0.03
CA CYS A 284 -6.49 20.63 0.25
C CYS A 284 -7.59 20.69 -0.81
N ASP A 285 -7.84 19.58 -1.48
CA ASP A 285 -8.97 19.40 -2.41
C ASP A 285 -10.25 19.15 -1.59
N LEU A 286 -11.29 19.93 -1.89
CA LEU A 286 -12.65 19.80 -1.32
C LEU A 286 -13.67 19.26 -2.33
N GLY A 287 -13.24 18.88 -3.53
CA GLY A 287 -14.12 18.45 -4.61
C GLY A 287 -14.70 19.59 -5.47
N VAL A 288 -14.26 20.83 -5.28
CA VAL A 288 -14.76 22.04 -5.96
C VAL A 288 -13.87 22.51 -7.14
N HIS A 289 -13.07 21.62 -7.70
CA HIS A 289 -12.14 21.88 -8.82
C HIS A 289 -11.03 22.91 -8.52
N LYS A 290 -10.90 23.39 -7.30
CA LYS A 290 -9.83 24.27 -6.83
C LYS A 290 -9.42 23.90 -5.42
N ASP A 291 -8.12 23.80 -5.21
CA ASP A 291 -7.58 23.49 -3.89
C ASP A 291 -7.67 24.70 -2.97
N GLY A 292 -8.09 24.47 -1.73
CA GLY A 292 -8.01 25.44 -0.66
C GLY A 292 -6.64 25.43 0.02
N LEU A 293 -6.19 26.56 0.54
CA LEU A 293 -4.94 26.71 1.27
C LEU A 293 -5.18 26.63 2.77
N ILE A 294 -4.49 25.72 3.45
CA ILE A 294 -4.34 25.69 4.89
C ILE A 294 -3.00 26.33 5.22
N HIS A 295 -3.00 27.60 5.63
CA HIS A 295 -1.77 28.27 6.00
C HIS A 295 -1.14 27.63 7.25
N ILE A 296 0.19 27.67 7.38
CA ILE A 296 0.92 27.03 8.50
C ILE A 296 0.41 27.47 9.88
N SER A 297 -0.05 28.73 10.02
CA SER A 297 -0.67 29.23 11.25
C SER A 297 -2.02 28.58 11.57
N GLU A 298 -2.70 28.00 10.58
CA GLU A 298 -4.03 27.40 10.69
C GLU A 298 -4.01 25.86 10.78
N MET A 299 -2.81 25.25 10.84
CA MET A 299 -2.67 23.79 10.86
C MET A 299 -2.75 23.20 12.27
N ALA A 300 -2.33 23.93 13.29
CA ALA A 300 -2.34 23.43 14.68
C ALA A 300 -2.47 24.59 15.68
N ASN A 301 -2.91 24.26 16.91
CA ASN A 301 -2.98 25.23 18.02
C ASN A 301 -1.60 25.46 18.69
N ARG A 302 -0.55 24.81 18.18
CA ARG A 302 0.85 25.01 18.60
C ARG A 302 1.67 25.59 17.47
N ARG A 303 2.79 26.22 17.78
CA ARG A 303 3.75 26.65 16.76
C ARG A 303 4.37 25.42 16.10
N ILE A 304 4.32 25.35 14.79
CA ILE A 304 4.95 24.31 13.96
C ILE A 304 5.98 24.95 13.04
N SER A 305 7.05 24.24 12.74
CA SER A 305 8.12 24.72 11.87
C SER A 305 7.93 24.21 10.43
N ASN A 306 7.34 23.03 10.30
CA ASN A 306 7.13 22.37 9.01
C ASN A 306 5.70 21.81 8.94
N PRO A 307 4.93 22.14 7.89
CA PRO A 307 3.60 21.57 7.66
C PRO A 307 3.54 20.05 7.69
N SER A 308 4.60 19.35 7.26
CA SER A 308 4.70 17.88 7.28
C SER A 308 4.72 17.26 8.70
N GLU A 309 4.86 18.10 9.77
CA GLU A 309 4.72 17.64 11.15
C GLU A 309 3.24 17.37 11.53
N VAL A 310 2.30 17.91 10.77
CA VAL A 310 0.87 17.87 11.07
C VAL A 310 0.08 17.08 10.03
N VAL A 311 0.44 17.21 8.75
CA VAL A 311 -0.26 16.55 7.65
C VAL A 311 0.72 15.82 6.72
N SER A 312 0.20 14.79 6.06
CA SER A 312 0.90 14.03 5.02
C SER A 312 0.19 14.17 3.68
N LEU A 313 0.93 13.97 2.59
CA LEU A 313 0.36 13.97 1.24
C LEU A 313 -0.72 12.88 1.13
N HIS A 314 -1.83 13.20 0.47
CA HIS A 314 -3.02 12.35 0.32
C HIS A 314 -3.74 11.97 1.63
N GLN A 315 -3.42 12.63 2.73
CA GLN A 315 -4.13 12.43 3.99
C GLN A 315 -5.56 12.99 3.88
N HIS A 316 -6.54 12.21 4.38
CA HIS A 316 -7.90 12.66 4.57
C HIS A 316 -7.98 13.55 5.81
N VAL A 317 -8.56 14.72 5.66
CA VAL A 317 -8.68 15.71 6.73
C VAL A 317 -10.09 16.30 6.77
N ARG A 318 -10.49 16.80 7.92
CA ARG A 318 -11.65 17.68 8.04
C ARG A 318 -11.18 19.11 8.24
N VAL A 319 -11.56 19.98 7.33
CA VAL A 319 -11.13 21.38 7.33
C VAL A 319 -12.31 22.32 7.46
N ARG A 320 -12.10 23.46 8.11
CA ARG A 320 -13.07 24.55 8.19
C ARG A 320 -12.74 25.62 7.17
N VAL A 321 -13.72 26.08 6.43
CA VAL A 321 -13.61 27.22 5.53
C VAL A 321 -13.57 28.50 6.37
N ILE A 322 -12.48 29.27 6.27
CA ILE A 322 -12.31 30.52 7.04
C ILE A 322 -12.48 31.77 6.19
N ASP A 323 -12.19 31.70 4.89
CA ASP A 323 -12.36 32.79 3.95
C ASP A 323 -12.50 32.29 2.51
N ILE A 324 -13.24 33.04 1.66
CA ILE A 324 -13.48 32.70 0.26
C ILE A 324 -13.38 33.96 -0.60
N ASP A 325 -12.31 34.05 -1.39
CA ASP A 325 -12.20 35.10 -2.43
C ASP A 325 -12.70 34.52 -3.78
N ARG A 326 -14.00 34.72 -4.06
CA ARG A 326 -14.63 34.22 -5.30
C ARG A 326 -14.04 34.87 -6.54
N THR A 327 -13.57 36.12 -6.46
CA THR A 327 -13.01 36.85 -7.60
C THR A 327 -11.69 36.22 -8.06
N ARG A 328 -10.85 35.85 -7.13
CA ARG A 328 -9.55 35.22 -7.39
C ARG A 328 -9.60 33.69 -7.31
N GLY A 329 -10.75 33.13 -6.93
CA GLY A 329 -10.94 31.69 -6.73
C GLY A 329 -10.03 31.12 -5.65
N ARG A 330 -9.85 31.84 -4.53
CA ARG A 330 -9.02 31.40 -3.40
C ARG A 330 -9.89 30.99 -2.23
N ILE A 331 -9.57 29.84 -1.65
CA ILE A 331 -10.26 29.29 -0.48
C ILE A 331 -9.23 29.18 0.64
N GLN A 332 -9.50 29.78 1.79
CA GLN A 332 -8.66 29.65 2.98
C GLN A 332 -9.32 28.68 3.95
N LEU A 333 -8.51 27.77 4.48
CA LEU A 333 -8.94 26.64 5.30
C LEU A 333 -8.17 26.59 6.63
N SER A 334 -8.79 26.00 7.64
CA SER A 334 -8.18 25.75 8.94
C SER A 334 -8.41 24.31 9.39
N LEU A 335 -7.36 23.69 9.95
CA LEU A 335 -7.43 22.40 10.68
C LEU A 335 -7.71 22.57 12.16
N LYS A 336 -7.68 23.81 12.67
CA LYS A 336 -7.95 24.09 14.09
C LYS A 336 -9.41 23.80 14.39
N GLN A 337 -9.64 22.83 15.26
CA GLN A 337 -10.92 22.64 15.90
C GLN A 337 -11.02 23.61 17.07
N GLN A 338 -12.13 24.35 17.16
CA GLN A 338 -12.46 25.12 18.37
C GLN A 338 -12.98 24.18 19.42
#